data_9222a5acb17959ecf080b02a4170330b
#
_entry.id   9222a5acb17959ecf080b02a4170330b
#
_cell.length_a   1.000
_cell.length_b   1.000
_cell.length_c   1.000
_cell.angle_alpha   90.00
_cell.angle_beta   90.00
_cell.angle_gamma   90.00
#
_symmetry.space_group_name_H-M   'P 1'
#
loop_
_entity.id
_entity.type
_entity.pdbx_description
1 polymer ?
#
loop_
_entity_poly.entity_id
_entity_poly.type
_entity_poly.pdbx_seq_one_letter_code
_entity_poly.pdbx_strand_id
1 'polypeptide(L)'
;MYSKYLSPLVILIIISCSSQENNLDEYPDSKKINFEENLHGYTISDSYRWLEDFTSEESIDWIKRQNKFTNKFIEKNKYKKRLRNYLNQIWESESISIPYKVKEKTFFYFNDGSFQQSKLMIKDCETCEARVLIDPNTFSKDGTISLGGTSISNDASHIAYSIS
;
A
#
# COMPACT_ATOMS: atom_id res chain seq x y z
N MET A 1 -8.65 60.66 -60.71
CA MET A 1 -9.32 60.09 -59.52
C MET A 1 -8.77 58.69 -59.27
N TYR A 2 -7.81 58.56 -58.33
CA TYR A 2 -7.15 57.30 -58.03
C TYR A 2 -7.71 56.76 -56.72
N SER A 3 -8.47 55.65 -56.76
CA SER A 3 -8.92 54.94 -55.58
C SER A 3 -7.80 54.04 -55.05
N LYS A 4 -7.35 54.30 -53.78
CA LYS A 4 -6.38 53.51 -53.11
C LYS A 4 -7.07 52.38 -52.43
N TYR A 5 -6.83 51.14 -52.86
CA TYR A 5 -7.22 49.94 -52.16
C TYR A 5 -6.23 49.67 -51.05
N LEU A 6 -6.68 49.81 -49.81
CA LEU A 6 -5.95 49.36 -48.63
C LEU A 6 -6.17 47.82 -48.53
N SER A 7 -5.10 47.07 -48.72
CA SER A 7 -5.11 45.62 -48.48
C SER A 7 -5.02 45.35 -46.97
N PRO A 8 -5.94 44.61 -46.37
CA PRO A 8 -5.79 44.23 -44.97
C PRO A 8 -4.74 43.15 -44.86
N LEU A 9 -3.67 43.45 -44.13
CA LEU A 9 -2.63 42.53 -43.76
C LEU A 9 -3.24 41.54 -42.73
N VAL A 10 -3.58 40.34 -43.17
CA VAL A 10 -4.02 39.25 -42.28
C VAL A 10 -2.79 38.73 -41.58
N ILE A 11 -2.58 39.14 -40.32
CA ILE A 11 -1.56 38.59 -39.44
C ILE A 11 -2.08 37.23 -38.98
N LEU A 12 -1.56 36.15 -39.57
CA LEU A 12 -1.78 34.77 -39.13
C LEU A 12 -0.95 34.58 -37.83
N ILE A 13 -1.61 34.71 -36.69
CA ILE A 13 -1.01 34.32 -35.40
C ILE A 13 -1.00 32.77 -35.35
N ILE A 14 0.13 32.19 -35.71
CA ILE A 14 0.39 30.78 -35.49
C ILE A 14 0.58 30.63 -33.97
N ILE A 15 -0.49 30.23 -33.28
CA ILE A 15 -0.41 29.74 -31.91
C ILE A 15 0.34 28.43 -32.00
N SER A 16 1.66 28.49 -31.87
CA SER A 16 2.49 27.31 -31.60
C SER A 16 2.04 26.73 -30.25
N CYS A 17 1.23 25.69 -30.30
CA CYS A 17 1.05 24.83 -29.14
C CYS A 17 2.42 24.20 -28.86
N SER A 18 3.25 24.87 -28.05
CA SER A 18 4.37 24.21 -27.42
C SER A 18 3.76 23.16 -26.49
N SER A 19 3.71 21.90 -26.94
CA SER A 19 3.62 20.77 -26.05
C SER A 19 4.74 20.95 -25.04
N GLN A 20 4.41 21.36 -23.81
CA GLN A 20 5.33 21.21 -22.70
C GLN A 20 5.66 19.70 -22.69
N GLU A 21 6.82 19.36 -23.21
CA GLU A 21 7.45 18.10 -22.89
C GLU A 21 7.58 18.12 -21.38
N ASN A 22 6.63 17.45 -20.71
CA ASN A 22 6.83 17.04 -19.34
C ASN A 22 8.12 16.23 -19.39
N ASN A 23 9.23 16.80 -18.92
CA ASN A 23 10.42 16.05 -18.58
C ASN A 23 9.99 15.07 -17.50
N LEU A 24 9.43 13.93 -17.93
CA LEU A 24 9.26 12.78 -17.07
C LEU A 24 10.67 12.41 -16.66
N ASP A 25 10.99 12.64 -15.40
CA ASP A 25 12.25 12.16 -14.84
C ASP A 25 12.42 10.73 -15.32
N GLU A 26 13.56 10.42 -15.91
CA GLU A 26 13.83 9.10 -16.47
C GLU A 26 13.74 8.04 -15.37
N TYR A 27 13.01 6.95 -15.64
CA TYR A 27 12.88 5.85 -14.68
C TYR A 27 14.25 5.24 -14.39
N PRO A 28 14.53 4.86 -13.13
CA PRO A 28 15.78 4.18 -12.83
C PRO A 28 15.90 2.87 -13.62
N ASP A 29 17.08 2.64 -14.19
CA ASP A 29 17.37 1.43 -14.97
C ASP A 29 17.12 0.16 -14.18
N SER A 30 16.59 -0.85 -14.88
CA SER A 30 16.45 -2.21 -14.40
C SER A 30 17.34 -3.12 -15.22
N LYS A 31 18.32 -3.74 -14.57
CA LYS A 31 19.25 -4.68 -15.18
C LYS A 31 18.49 -5.84 -15.80
N LYS A 32 18.83 -6.20 -17.03
CA LYS A 32 18.37 -7.43 -17.69
C LYS A 32 19.48 -8.44 -17.71
N ILE A 33 19.15 -9.68 -17.36
CA ILE A 33 20.04 -10.84 -17.46
C ILE A 33 19.49 -11.82 -18.49
N ASN A 34 20.36 -12.66 -19.04
CA ASN A 34 19.93 -13.77 -19.86
C ASN A 34 19.77 -15.00 -18.97
N PHE A 35 18.53 -15.26 -18.54
CA PHE A 35 18.17 -16.40 -17.71
C PHE A 35 17.08 -17.21 -18.39
N GLU A 36 17.30 -18.52 -18.47
CA GLU A 36 16.37 -19.49 -19.02
C GLU A 36 16.26 -20.68 -18.08
N GLU A 37 15.05 -21.17 -17.87
CA GLU A 37 14.80 -22.42 -17.16
C GLU A 37 13.85 -23.31 -17.95
N ASN A 38 13.98 -24.61 -17.77
CA ASN A 38 13.04 -25.58 -18.35
C ASN A 38 12.06 -26.04 -17.29
N LEU A 39 10.79 -25.69 -17.47
CA LEU A 39 9.70 -26.07 -16.57
C LEU A 39 8.65 -26.86 -17.33
N HIS A 40 8.43 -28.12 -16.93
CA HIS A 40 7.49 -29.04 -17.58
C HIS A 40 7.68 -29.20 -19.10
N GLY A 41 8.92 -29.13 -19.58
CA GLY A 41 9.26 -29.26 -21.00
C GLY A 41 9.15 -27.95 -21.80
N TYR A 42 8.86 -26.82 -21.16
CA TYR A 42 8.85 -25.49 -21.78
C TYR A 42 10.05 -24.68 -21.31
N THR A 43 10.74 -24.03 -22.24
CA THR A 43 11.80 -23.08 -21.91
C THR A 43 11.18 -21.72 -21.60
N ILE A 44 11.42 -21.24 -20.38
CA ILE A 44 10.94 -19.94 -19.91
C ILE A 44 12.14 -19.01 -19.79
N SER A 45 12.07 -17.86 -20.46
CA SER A 45 13.08 -16.80 -20.36
C SER A 45 12.57 -15.71 -19.43
N ASP A 46 13.40 -15.33 -18.44
CA ASP A 46 13.07 -14.29 -17.47
C ASP A 46 14.27 -13.37 -17.22
N SER A 47 14.27 -12.23 -17.88
CA SER A 47 15.34 -11.24 -17.75
C SER A 47 15.45 -10.60 -16.37
N TYR A 48 14.47 -10.78 -15.51
CA TYR A 48 14.41 -10.17 -14.18
C TYR A 48 14.42 -11.20 -13.05
N ARG A 49 14.80 -12.44 -13.31
CA ARG A 49 14.87 -13.52 -12.32
C ARG A 49 15.66 -13.15 -11.06
N TRP A 50 16.65 -12.30 -11.18
CA TRP A 50 17.45 -11.83 -10.07
C TRP A 50 16.66 -11.06 -9.01
N LEU A 51 15.46 -10.50 -9.34
CA LEU A 51 14.58 -9.82 -8.40
C LEU A 51 13.83 -10.79 -7.47
N GLU A 52 13.81 -12.09 -7.74
CA GLU A 52 13.19 -13.08 -6.84
C GLU A 52 13.93 -13.17 -5.50
N ASP A 53 15.25 -12.94 -5.51
CA ASP A 53 16.00 -12.77 -4.26
C ASP A 53 15.90 -11.33 -3.78
N PHE A 54 14.79 -11.00 -3.11
CA PHE A 54 14.55 -9.67 -2.55
C PHE A 54 15.45 -9.34 -1.34
N THR A 55 16.27 -10.30 -0.84
CA THR A 55 17.23 -10.10 0.24
C THR A 55 18.63 -9.78 -0.28
N SER A 56 18.91 -9.97 -1.56
CA SER A 56 20.19 -9.63 -2.17
C SER A 56 20.46 -8.12 -2.15
N GLU A 57 21.72 -7.74 -2.03
CA GLU A 57 22.12 -6.32 -2.06
C GLU A 57 21.68 -5.64 -3.36
N GLU A 58 21.74 -6.36 -4.49
CA GLU A 58 21.34 -5.84 -5.81
C GLU A 58 19.85 -5.52 -5.87
N SER A 59 19.00 -6.43 -5.38
CA SER A 59 17.54 -6.21 -5.32
C SER A 59 17.18 -5.09 -4.35
N ILE A 60 17.84 -5.04 -3.19
CA ILE A 60 17.64 -3.97 -2.20
C ILE A 60 18.02 -2.60 -2.79
N ASP A 61 19.16 -2.50 -3.50
CA ASP A 61 19.57 -1.25 -4.15
C ASP A 61 18.58 -0.82 -5.23
N TRP A 62 18.14 -1.75 -6.07
CA TRP A 62 17.12 -1.47 -7.08
C TRP A 62 15.82 -0.95 -6.44
N ILE A 63 15.31 -1.61 -5.39
CA ILE A 63 14.12 -1.18 -4.64
C ILE A 63 14.31 0.24 -4.10
N LYS A 64 15.48 0.54 -3.51
CA LYS A 64 15.78 1.89 -2.99
C LYS A 64 15.76 2.96 -4.09
N ARG A 65 16.32 2.68 -5.27
CA ARG A 65 16.30 3.60 -6.42
C ARG A 65 14.87 3.83 -6.92
N GLN A 66 14.08 2.77 -7.09
CA GLN A 66 12.67 2.88 -7.51
C GLN A 66 11.83 3.66 -6.49
N ASN A 67 12.00 3.37 -5.20
CA ASN A 67 11.29 4.09 -4.14
C ASN A 67 11.67 5.57 -4.08
N LYS A 68 12.95 5.91 -4.26
CA LYS A 68 13.41 7.30 -4.32
C LYS A 68 12.76 8.05 -5.48
N PHE A 69 12.69 7.44 -6.64
CA PHE A 69 12.03 8.01 -7.82
C PHE A 69 10.54 8.23 -7.58
N THR A 70 9.84 7.21 -7.12
CA THR A 70 8.40 7.26 -6.82
C THR A 70 8.08 8.33 -5.77
N ASN A 71 8.85 8.36 -4.68
CA ASN A 71 8.65 9.35 -3.63
C ASN A 71 8.87 10.78 -4.14
N LYS A 72 9.89 11.03 -4.98
CA LYS A 72 10.11 12.34 -5.61
C LYS A 72 8.90 12.77 -6.44
N PHE A 73 8.28 11.85 -7.18
CA PHE A 73 7.07 12.12 -7.95
C PHE A 73 5.86 12.41 -7.06
N ILE A 74 5.63 11.56 -6.05
CA ILE A 74 4.49 11.69 -5.13
C ILE A 74 4.60 12.98 -4.29
N GLU A 75 5.80 13.36 -3.84
CA GLU A 75 6.02 14.57 -3.02
C GLU A 75 5.71 15.87 -3.80
N LYS A 76 5.86 15.87 -5.12
CA LYS A 76 5.49 17.02 -5.96
C LYS A 76 3.97 17.24 -6.02
N ASN A 77 3.15 16.27 -5.61
CA ASN A 77 1.71 16.37 -5.73
C ASN A 77 1.12 17.25 -4.62
N LYS A 78 0.58 18.41 -5.01
CA LYS A 78 -0.01 19.39 -4.09
C LYS A 78 -1.20 18.87 -3.26
N TYR A 79 -1.84 17.80 -3.71
CA TYR A 79 -2.98 17.21 -3.01
C TYR A 79 -2.58 16.16 -1.97
N LYS A 80 -1.32 15.69 -1.95
CA LYS A 80 -0.85 14.63 -1.04
C LYS A 80 -1.20 14.94 0.42
N LYS A 81 -0.84 16.14 0.90
CA LYS A 81 -1.10 16.53 2.29
C LYS A 81 -2.59 16.58 2.61
N ARG A 82 -3.39 17.16 1.70
CA ARG A 82 -4.85 17.26 1.89
C ARG A 82 -5.49 15.87 1.92
N LEU A 83 -5.11 15.00 0.99
CA LEU A 83 -5.63 13.63 0.93
C LEU A 83 -5.25 12.83 2.18
N ARG A 84 -3.99 12.93 2.63
CA ARG A 84 -3.55 12.28 3.87
C ARG A 84 -4.37 12.73 5.08
N ASN A 85 -4.55 14.03 5.25
CA ASN A 85 -5.35 14.55 6.36
C ASN A 85 -6.81 14.06 6.32
N TYR A 86 -7.40 14.00 5.12
CA TYR A 86 -8.75 13.50 4.94
C TYR A 86 -8.86 12.01 5.25
N LEU A 87 -7.90 11.20 4.78
CA LEU A 87 -7.85 9.77 5.08
C LEU A 87 -7.66 9.51 6.57
N ASN A 88 -6.81 10.27 7.26
CA ASN A 88 -6.63 10.12 8.71
C ASN A 88 -7.95 10.36 9.44
N GLN A 89 -8.69 11.41 9.10
CA GLN A 89 -10.00 11.69 9.73
C GLN A 89 -11.01 10.55 9.56
N ILE A 90 -10.96 9.85 8.42
CA ILE A 90 -11.87 8.71 8.18
C ILE A 90 -11.36 7.46 8.90
N TRP A 91 -10.04 7.27 8.95
CA TRP A 91 -9.41 6.06 9.48
C TRP A 91 -9.34 6.03 11.01
N GLU A 92 -9.28 7.19 11.66
CA GLU A 92 -9.25 7.36 13.10
C GLU A 92 -10.65 7.15 13.74
N SER A 93 -11.37 6.12 13.28
CA SER A 93 -12.68 5.77 13.85
C SER A 93 -12.58 4.44 14.60
N GLU A 94 -13.26 4.42 15.76
CA GLU A 94 -13.43 3.18 16.52
C GLU A 94 -14.14 2.12 15.67
N SER A 95 -13.65 0.90 15.71
CA SER A 95 -14.25 -0.24 15.04
C SER A 95 -14.30 -1.47 15.94
N ILE A 96 -15.44 -2.14 15.91
CA ILE A 96 -15.69 -3.39 16.62
C ILE A 96 -16.21 -4.40 15.60
N SER A 97 -15.58 -5.58 15.53
CA SER A 97 -16.09 -6.67 14.70
C SER A 97 -17.37 -7.26 15.26
N ILE A 98 -18.09 -8.04 14.44
CA ILE A 98 -19.22 -8.83 14.93
C ILE A 98 -18.67 -9.79 16.01
N PRO A 99 -19.20 -9.74 17.25
CA PRO A 99 -18.80 -10.68 18.30
C PRO A 99 -19.24 -12.09 18.00
N TYR A 100 -18.43 -13.07 18.38
CA TYR A 100 -18.81 -14.47 18.31
C TYR A 100 -18.61 -15.16 19.66
N LYS A 101 -19.51 -16.07 20.00
CA LYS A 101 -19.57 -16.73 21.30
C LYS A 101 -19.14 -18.19 21.19
N VAL A 102 -18.26 -18.62 22.11
CA VAL A 102 -17.91 -20.00 22.32
C VAL A 102 -18.10 -20.33 23.80
N LYS A 103 -19.05 -21.17 24.12
CA LYS A 103 -19.51 -21.39 25.51
C LYS A 103 -19.95 -20.07 26.13
N GLU A 104 -19.45 -19.76 27.32
CA GLU A 104 -19.76 -18.52 28.04
C GLU A 104 -18.89 -17.33 27.62
N LYS A 105 -17.87 -17.56 26.80
CA LYS A 105 -16.91 -16.53 26.39
C LYS A 105 -17.31 -15.89 25.07
N THR A 106 -17.09 -14.58 24.97
CA THR A 106 -17.34 -13.80 23.75
C THR A 106 -16.04 -13.19 23.25
N PHE A 107 -15.79 -13.31 21.96
CA PHE A 107 -14.58 -12.84 21.28
C PHE A 107 -14.97 -11.82 20.23
N PHE A 108 -14.16 -10.77 20.06
CA PHE A 108 -14.32 -9.74 19.02
C PHE A 108 -13.02 -9.01 18.79
N TYR A 109 -12.89 -8.41 17.61
CA TYR A 109 -11.77 -7.52 17.30
C TYR A 109 -12.17 -6.09 17.60
N PHE A 110 -11.22 -5.34 18.16
CA PHE A 110 -11.39 -3.96 18.55
C PHE A 110 -10.22 -3.09 18.08
N ASN A 111 -10.52 -1.92 17.52
CA ASN A 111 -9.55 -0.89 17.21
C ASN A 111 -10.17 0.46 17.62
N ASP A 112 -9.46 1.28 18.39
CA ASP A 112 -9.91 2.61 18.78
C ASP A 112 -9.65 3.69 17.71
N GLY A 113 -9.10 3.27 16.55
CA GLY A 113 -8.71 4.13 15.45
C GLY A 113 -7.24 4.58 15.52
N SER A 114 -6.54 4.40 16.64
CA SER A 114 -5.14 4.75 16.81
C SER A 114 -4.20 3.56 16.62
N PHE A 115 -4.67 2.33 16.79
CA PHE A 115 -3.87 1.12 16.65
C PHE A 115 -3.65 0.79 15.18
N GLN A 116 -2.44 0.39 14.84
CA GLN A 116 -2.12 -0.07 13.49
C GLN A 116 -2.90 -1.35 13.13
N GLN A 117 -3.13 -2.22 14.10
CA GLN A 117 -3.87 -3.47 13.95
C GLN A 117 -4.90 -3.63 15.07
N SER A 118 -6.06 -4.22 14.73
CA SER A 118 -7.10 -4.51 15.72
C SER A 118 -6.63 -5.56 16.73
N LYS A 119 -6.95 -5.34 17.99
CA LYS A 119 -6.69 -6.29 19.07
C LYS A 119 -7.80 -7.33 19.14
N LEU A 120 -7.47 -8.58 19.40
CA LEU A 120 -8.46 -9.61 19.74
C LEU A 120 -8.81 -9.48 21.22
N MET A 121 -10.09 -9.23 21.48
CA MET A 121 -10.66 -9.07 22.81
C MET A 121 -11.43 -10.31 23.23
N ILE A 122 -11.54 -10.52 24.54
CA ILE A 122 -12.34 -11.57 25.14
C ILE A 122 -13.15 -11.00 26.31
N LYS A 123 -14.42 -11.43 26.42
CA LYS A 123 -15.21 -11.41 27.63
C LYS A 123 -15.33 -12.81 28.17
N ASP A 124 -14.93 -13.04 29.41
CA ASP A 124 -14.95 -14.37 30.02
C ASP A 124 -16.37 -14.81 30.44
N CYS A 125 -17.30 -13.83 30.59
CA CYS A 125 -18.74 -14.07 30.80
C CYS A 125 -19.55 -12.91 30.21
N GLU A 126 -20.87 -13.02 30.17
CA GLU A 126 -21.76 -12.03 29.56
C GLU A 126 -21.66 -10.64 30.21
N THR A 127 -21.55 -10.61 31.54
CA THR A 127 -21.46 -9.35 32.33
C THR A 127 -20.01 -8.95 32.63
N CYS A 128 -19.02 -9.77 32.26
CA CYS A 128 -17.63 -9.48 32.49
C CYS A 128 -17.15 -8.31 31.60
N GLU A 129 -16.19 -7.55 32.07
CA GLU A 129 -15.47 -6.58 31.24
C GLU A 129 -14.63 -7.28 30.17
N ALA A 130 -14.49 -6.62 29.03
CA ALA A 130 -13.62 -7.09 27.97
C ALA A 130 -12.15 -6.84 28.33
N ARG A 131 -11.31 -7.83 28.05
CA ARG A 131 -9.85 -7.71 28.18
C ARG A 131 -9.17 -8.09 26.88
N VAL A 132 -7.95 -7.62 26.68
CA VAL A 132 -7.13 -7.98 25.54
C VAL A 132 -6.72 -9.46 25.68
N LEU A 133 -6.99 -10.26 24.66
CA LEU A 133 -6.51 -11.63 24.55
C LEU A 133 -5.21 -11.70 23.74
N ILE A 134 -5.18 -11.05 22.58
CA ILE A 134 -4.01 -10.94 21.72
C ILE A 134 -3.89 -9.49 21.21
N ASP A 135 -2.72 -8.89 21.37
CA ASP A 135 -2.39 -7.57 20.80
C ASP A 135 -1.32 -7.73 19.72
N PRO A 136 -1.70 -7.73 18.43
CA PRO A 136 -0.76 -7.86 17.33
C PRO A 136 0.25 -6.71 17.25
N ASN A 137 -0.09 -5.53 17.79
CA ASN A 137 0.79 -4.37 17.79
C ASN A 137 2.06 -4.59 18.63
N THR A 138 2.11 -5.65 19.42
CA THR A 138 3.28 -6.05 20.22
C THR A 138 4.18 -7.08 19.53
N PHE A 139 3.78 -7.62 18.37
CA PHE A 139 4.53 -8.69 17.70
C PHE A 139 5.82 -8.20 17.06
N SER A 140 5.82 -6.96 16.55
CA SER A 140 7.02 -6.33 15.99
C SER A 140 7.06 -4.84 16.30
N LYS A 141 8.26 -4.27 16.34
CA LYS A 141 8.44 -2.83 16.60
C LYS A 141 7.99 -1.94 15.43
N ASP A 142 8.05 -2.47 14.23
CA ASP A 142 7.71 -1.77 12.98
C ASP A 142 6.28 -2.06 12.50
N GLY A 143 5.53 -2.90 13.24
CA GLY A 143 4.15 -3.27 12.91
C GLY A 143 3.99 -4.14 11.67
N THR A 144 5.08 -4.75 11.17
CA THR A 144 5.06 -5.58 9.95
C THR A 144 4.51 -6.98 10.20
N ILE A 145 4.49 -7.45 11.45
CA ILE A 145 3.93 -8.76 11.79
C ILE A 145 2.46 -8.61 12.19
N SER A 146 1.59 -9.32 11.51
CA SER A 146 0.14 -9.26 11.71
C SER A 146 -0.44 -10.56 12.28
N LEU A 147 -1.59 -10.43 12.95
CA LEU A 147 -2.41 -11.57 13.35
C LEU A 147 -3.19 -12.07 12.14
N GLY A 148 -2.97 -13.31 11.77
CA GLY A 148 -3.71 -13.99 10.71
C GLY A 148 -5.00 -14.65 11.22
N GLY A 149 -5.30 -15.84 10.69
CA GLY A 149 -6.47 -16.60 11.12
C GLY A 149 -6.41 -17.01 12.59
N THR A 150 -7.58 -17.01 13.24
CA THR A 150 -7.75 -17.49 14.62
C THR A 150 -8.78 -18.58 14.68
N SER A 151 -8.57 -19.59 15.56
CA SER A 151 -9.49 -20.69 15.81
C SER A 151 -9.56 -20.97 17.31
N ILE A 152 -10.77 -20.99 17.86
CA ILE A 152 -11.02 -21.25 19.27
C ILE A 152 -11.44 -22.72 19.44
N SER A 153 -10.90 -23.40 20.45
CA SER A 153 -11.33 -24.75 20.81
C SER A 153 -12.80 -24.79 21.27
N ASN A 154 -13.50 -25.89 21.04
CA ASN A 154 -14.92 -26.04 21.37
C ASN A 154 -15.25 -25.79 22.83
N ASP A 155 -14.29 -25.99 23.72
CA ASP A 155 -14.40 -25.74 25.16
C ASP A 155 -13.95 -24.33 25.57
N ALA A 156 -13.53 -23.50 24.61
CA ALA A 156 -13.01 -22.15 24.81
C ALA A 156 -11.79 -22.10 25.76
N SER A 157 -11.01 -23.20 25.88
CA SER A 157 -9.82 -23.26 26.74
C SER A 157 -8.55 -22.85 25.99
N HIS A 158 -8.51 -23.02 24.65
CA HIS A 158 -7.35 -22.76 23.81
C HIS A 158 -7.72 -21.92 22.59
N ILE A 159 -6.75 -21.18 22.10
CA ILE A 159 -6.80 -20.48 20.82
C ILE A 159 -5.57 -20.86 20.00
N ALA A 160 -5.78 -21.25 18.75
CA ALA A 160 -4.75 -21.33 17.74
C ALA A 160 -4.82 -20.11 16.84
N TYR A 161 -3.68 -19.54 16.48
CA TYR A 161 -3.61 -18.41 15.56
C TYR A 161 -2.35 -18.49 14.71
N SER A 162 -2.38 -17.86 13.54
CA SER A 162 -1.20 -17.66 12.69
C SER A 162 -0.72 -16.21 12.78
N ILE A 163 0.56 -16.03 12.51
CA ILE A 163 1.18 -14.72 12.34
C ILE A 163 1.85 -14.66 10.97
N SER A 164 1.88 -13.52 10.34
CA SER A 164 2.48 -13.30 9.00
C SER A 164 3.31 -12.03 8.98
#